data_7811e3d16138ca2e6163301ff4e0d944
#
_entry.id   7811e3d16138ca2e6163301ff4e0d944
#
_cell.length_a   1.000
_cell.length_b   1.000
_cell.length_c   1.000
_cell.angle_alpha   90.00
_cell.angle_beta   90.00
_cell.angle_gamma   90.00
#
_symmetry.space_group_name_H-M   'P 1'
#
loop_
_entity.id
_entity.type
_entity.pdbx_description
1 polymer ?
#
loop_
_entity_poly.entity_id
_entity_poly.type
_entity_poly.pdbx_seq_one_letter_code
_entity_poly.pdbx_strand_id
1 'polypeptide(L)'
;MPAFVLGNAIAAILMRHTRSAMLQVLESDYVRTARAKGLSERSVILKHAMRNALTPVITLGALELGTLLSGAVLTEQIFSIPGFGKLIVDAVFNRDYAVVQGVVLVTATIYITLNLIADIAYILVNPRLLSLIHI
;
A
#
# COMPACT_ATOMS: atom_id res chain seq x y z
N MET A 1 9.16 -13.99 -14.52
CA MET A 1 9.35 -12.65 -15.12
C MET A 1 8.22 -11.67 -14.77
N PRO A 2 6.91 -11.95 -14.89
CA PRO A 2 5.87 -10.96 -14.61
C PRO A 2 5.85 -10.41 -13.18
N ALA A 3 6.13 -11.24 -12.17
CA ALA A 3 6.24 -10.79 -10.77
C ALA A 3 7.36 -9.77 -10.56
N PHE A 4 8.48 -9.87 -11.29
CA PHE A 4 9.55 -8.88 -11.23
C PHE A 4 9.15 -7.54 -11.83
N VAL A 5 8.36 -7.53 -12.90
CA VAL A 5 7.90 -6.29 -13.54
C VAL A 5 6.98 -5.52 -12.60
N LEU A 6 5.96 -6.19 -12.07
CA LEU A 6 5.00 -5.58 -11.14
C LEU A 6 5.67 -5.20 -9.81
N GLY A 7 6.48 -6.09 -9.25
CA GLY A 7 7.15 -5.85 -7.97
C GLY A 7 8.16 -4.70 -8.02
N ASN A 8 8.93 -4.58 -9.11
CA ASN A 8 9.91 -3.51 -9.27
C ASN A 8 9.24 -2.13 -9.42
N ALA A 9 8.14 -2.05 -10.15
CA ALA A 9 7.39 -0.81 -10.31
C ALA A 9 6.89 -0.28 -8.94
N ILE A 10 6.27 -1.15 -8.15
CA ILE A 10 5.76 -0.77 -6.82
C ILE A 10 6.89 -0.48 -5.84
N ALA A 11 7.95 -1.29 -5.83
CA ALA A 11 9.11 -1.04 -5.00
C ALA A 11 9.71 0.35 -5.26
N ALA A 12 9.80 0.76 -6.52
CA ALA A 12 10.30 2.09 -6.90
C ALA A 12 9.41 3.22 -6.38
N ILE A 13 8.07 3.05 -6.46
CA ILE A 13 7.10 4.02 -5.94
C ILE A 13 7.20 4.11 -4.41
N LEU A 14 7.15 2.99 -3.72
CA LEU A 14 7.22 2.94 -2.25
C LEU A 14 8.54 3.48 -1.72
N MET A 15 9.69 3.16 -2.35
CA MET A 15 10.98 3.72 -1.96
C MET A 15 11.01 5.24 -2.08
N ARG A 16 10.47 5.79 -3.15
CA ARG A 16 10.42 7.24 -3.36
C ARG A 16 9.56 7.93 -2.31
N HIS A 17 8.38 7.38 -2.03
CA HIS A 17 7.47 7.92 -1.01
C HIS A 17 8.05 7.77 0.40
N THR A 18 8.67 6.64 0.72
CA THR A 18 9.33 6.43 2.01
C THR A 18 10.46 7.45 2.23
N ARG A 19 11.27 7.69 1.20
CA ARG A 19 12.33 8.69 1.27
C ARG A 19 11.77 10.09 1.51
N SER A 20 10.75 10.49 0.76
CA SER A 20 10.12 11.81 0.92
C SER A 20 9.51 11.99 2.31
N ALA A 21 8.75 11.00 2.78
CA ALA A 21 8.15 11.03 4.12
C ALA A 21 9.22 11.08 5.22
N MET A 22 10.31 10.32 5.07
CA MET A 22 11.41 10.34 6.03
C MET A 22 12.11 11.71 6.09
N LEU A 23 12.36 12.34 4.94
CA LEU A 23 12.96 13.68 4.91
C LEU A 23 12.10 14.72 5.63
N GLN A 24 10.78 14.73 5.35
CA GLN A 24 9.84 15.64 6.03
C GLN A 24 9.81 15.42 7.54
N VAL A 25 9.82 14.16 7.97
CA VAL A 25 9.82 13.82 9.39
C VAL A 25 11.12 14.22 10.08
N LEU A 26 12.28 14.05 9.45
CA LEU A 26 13.57 14.42 10.01
C LEU A 26 13.76 15.93 10.21
N GLU A 27 13.03 16.75 9.47
CA GLU A 27 13.02 18.22 9.61
C GLU A 27 12.04 18.71 10.68
N SER A 28 11.21 17.84 11.24
CA SER A 28 10.17 18.21 12.22
C SER A 28 10.74 18.58 13.59
N ASP A 29 10.05 19.49 14.29
CA ASP A 29 10.49 20.02 15.57
C ASP A 29 10.62 18.98 16.68
N TYR A 30 9.80 17.92 16.66
CA TYR A 30 9.93 16.86 17.65
C TYR A 30 11.20 16.01 17.47
N VAL A 31 11.71 15.87 16.23
CA VAL A 31 12.99 15.22 15.96
C VAL A 31 14.15 16.11 16.42
N ARG A 32 14.06 17.43 16.20
CA ARG A 32 15.03 18.40 16.73
C ARG A 32 15.06 18.35 18.26
N THR A 33 13.91 18.29 18.91
CA THR A 33 13.79 18.15 20.37
C THR A 33 14.40 16.85 20.88
N ALA A 34 14.20 15.74 20.17
CA ALA A 34 14.77 14.45 20.54
C ALA A 34 16.32 14.47 20.46
N ARG A 35 16.88 15.12 19.45
CA ARG A 35 18.32 15.35 19.34
C ARG A 35 18.85 16.26 20.45
N ALA A 36 18.13 17.33 20.77
CA ALA A 36 18.51 18.25 21.86
C ALA A 36 18.54 17.56 23.23
N LYS A 37 17.73 16.52 23.44
CA LYS A 37 17.74 15.66 24.63
C LYS A 37 18.92 14.66 24.68
N GLY A 38 19.82 14.68 23.71
CA GLY A 38 21.00 13.83 23.67
C GLY A 38 20.73 12.37 23.27
N LEU A 39 19.57 12.07 22.65
CA LEU A 39 19.30 10.72 22.16
C LEU A 39 20.24 10.36 20.98
N SER A 40 20.69 9.10 20.95
CA SER A 40 21.52 8.62 19.84
C SER A 40 20.78 8.70 18.51
N GLU A 41 21.48 9.04 17.43
CA GLU A 41 20.90 9.22 16.10
C GLU A 41 20.14 7.97 15.61
N ARG A 42 20.63 6.77 15.94
CA ARG A 42 19.93 5.51 15.67
C ARG A 42 18.55 5.44 16.34
N SER A 43 18.49 5.86 17.61
CA SER A 43 17.22 5.88 18.36
C SER A 43 16.25 6.93 17.78
N VAL A 44 16.76 8.10 17.40
CA VAL A 44 15.97 9.16 16.76
C VAL A 44 15.39 8.67 15.45
N ILE A 45 16.19 8.05 14.59
CA ILE A 45 15.75 7.57 13.28
C ILE A 45 14.77 6.40 13.42
N LEU A 46 15.16 5.32 14.12
CA LEU A 46 14.38 4.08 14.12
C LEU A 46 13.14 4.16 15.01
N LYS A 47 13.22 4.83 16.16
CA LYS A 47 12.13 4.84 17.14
C LYS A 47 11.20 6.04 16.98
N HIS A 48 11.72 7.19 16.59
CA HIS A 48 10.93 8.43 16.49
C HIS A 48 10.59 8.79 15.04
N ALA A 49 11.55 8.82 14.12
CA ALA A 49 11.30 9.25 12.75
C ALA A 49 10.60 8.16 11.91
N MET A 50 11.10 6.93 11.93
CA MET A 50 10.58 5.83 11.12
C MET A 50 9.11 5.55 11.39
N ARG A 51 8.70 5.52 12.65
CA ARG A 51 7.31 5.24 13.03
C ARG A 51 6.33 6.24 12.43
N ASN A 52 6.69 7.51 12.40
CA ASN A 52 5.83 8.55 11.83
C ASN A 52 5.93 8.61 10.30
N ALA A 53 7.10 8.34 9.74
CA ALA A 53 7.32 8.29 8.30
C ALA A 53 6.60 7.09 7.64
N LEU A 54 6.44 5.97 8.35
CA LEU A 54 5.73 4.79 7.84
C LEU A 54 4.21 5.01 7.71
N THR A 55 3.63 5.93 8.47
CA THR A 55 2.18 6.19 8.43
C THR A 55 1.67 6.48 7.00
N PRO A 56 2.17 7.49 6.26
CA PRO A 56 1.74 7.73 4.88
C PRO A 56 2.16 6.62 3.92
N VAL A 57 3.27 5.91 4.20
CA VAL A 57 3.75 4.82 3.35
C VAL A 57 2.83 3.60 3.41
N ILE A 58 2.28 3.26 4.59
CA ILE A 58 1.30 2.18 4.75
C ILE A 58 0.03 2.49 3.96
N THR A 59 -0.47 3.73 4.05
CA THR A 59 -1.66 4.16 3.31
C THR A 59 -1.44 4.05 1.80
N LEU A 60 -0.30 4.54 1.30
CA LEU A 60 0.05 4.42 -0.11
C LEU A 60 0.26 2.97 -0.54
N GLY A 61 0.91 2.16 0.31
CA GLY A 61 1.08 0.72 0.06
C GLY A 61 -0.26 -0.01 -0.09
N ALA A 62 -1.27 0.35 0.71
CA ALA A 62 -2.61 -0.21 0.59
C ALA A 62 -3.29 0.18 -0.73
N LEU A 63 -3.15 1.44 -1.17
CA LEU A 63 -3.66 1.90 -2.46
C LEU A 63 -2.95 1.19 -3.63
N GLU A 64 -1.63 1.01 -3.53
CA GLU A 64 -0.84 0.29 -4.55
C GLU A 64 -1.23 -1.19 -4.65
N LEU A 65 -1.68 -1.85 -3.58
CA LEU A 65 -2.24 -3.19 -3.65
C LEU A 65 -3.51 -3.23 -4.53
N GLY A 66 -4.32 -2.17 -4.49
CA GLY A 66 -5.48 -2.06 -5.40
C GLY A 66 -5.07 -1.90 -6.87
N THR A 67 -4.04 -1.09 -7.15
CA THR A 67 -3.52 -0.92 -8.51
C THR A 67 -2.85 -2.19 -9.03
N LEU A 68 -2.26 -3.02 -8.16
CA LEU A 68 -1.72 -4.34 -8.52
C LEU A 68 -2.81 -5.25 -9.10
N LEU A 69 -3.98 -5.28 -8.49
CA LEU A 69 -5.09 -6.10 -9.00
C LEU A 69 -5.50 -5.67 -10.41
N SER A 70 -5.48 -4.36 -10.69
CA SER A 70 -5.76 -3.82 -12.02
C SER A 70 -4.60 -4.04 -13.01
N GLY A 71 -3.35 -3.84 -12.57
CA GLY A 71 -2.15 -4.04 -13.40
C GLY A 71 -1.87 -5.51 -13.70
N ALA A 72 -2.31 -6.42 -12.85
CA ALA A 72 -2.18 -7.86 -13.06
C ALA A 72 -2.96 -8.33 -14.31
N VAL A 73 -4.09 -7.70 -14.66
CA VAL A 73 -4.91 -8.05 -15.84
C VAL A 73 -4.07 -7.97 -17.12
N LEU A 74 -3.38 -6.85 -17.34
CA LEU A 74 -2.53 -6.68 -18.53
C LEU A 74 -1.36 -7.65 -18.56
N THR A 75 -0.73 -7.86 -17.39
CA THR A 75 0.38 -8.78 -17.26
C THR A 75 -0.05 -10.24 -17.52
N GLU A 76 -1.20 -10.63 -17.00
CA GLU A 76 -1.77 -11.96 -17.23
C GLU A 76 -2.10 -12.19 -18.70
N GLN A 77 -2.64 -11.17 -19.39
CA GLN A 77 -2.92 -11.24 -20.82
C GLN A 77 -1.64 -11.37 -21.66
N ILE A 78 -0.63 -10.53 -21.42
CA ILE A 78 0.62 -10.51 -22.19
C ILE A 78 1.39 -11.83 -22.01
N PHE A 79 1.46 -12.33 -20.77
CA PHE A 79 2.20 -13.55 -20.45
C PHE A 79 1.34 -14.83 -20.49
N SER A 80 0.07 -14.73 -20.88
CA SER A 80 -0.90 -15.85 -20.95
C SER A 80 -0.99 -16.65 -19.65
N ILE A 81 -0.92 -15.97 -18.50
CA ILE A 81 -1.01 -16.62 -17.20
C ILE A 81 -2.49 -16.76 -16.81
N PRO A 82 -2.93 -17.96 -16.38
CA PRO A 82 -4.29 -18.16 -15.90
C PRO A 82 -4.48 -17.44 -14.56
N GLY A 83 -5.22 -16.32 -14.57
CA GLY A 83 -5.55 -15.52 -13.40
C GLY A 83 -6.91 -14.87 -13.54
N PHE A 84 -7.33 -14.12 -12.52
CA PHE A 84 -8.64 -13.43 -12.51
C PHE A 84 -8.75 -12.36 -13.60
N GLY A 85 -7.67 -11.68 -13.92
CA GLY A 85 -7.65 -10.67 -14.96
C GLY A 85 -7.85 -11.27 -16.35
N LYS A 86 -7.19 -12.39 -16.65
CA LYS A 86 -7.41 -13.11 -17.91
C LYS A 86 -8.83 -13.68 -17.96
N LEU A 87 -9.29 -14.27 -16.86
CA LEU A 87 -10.64 -14.84 -16.79
C LEU A 87 -11.72 -13.81 -17.09
N ILE A 88 -11.62 -12.58 -16.54
CA ILE A 88 -12.62 -11.53 -16.80
C ILE A 88 -12.59 -11.07 -18.26
N VAL A 89 -11.39 -10.93 -18.86
CA VAL A 89 -11.25 -10.53 -20.25
C VAL A 89 -11.84 -11.59 -21.18
N ASP A 90 -11.52 -12.86 -20.97
CA ASP A 90 -12.04 -13.97 -21.76
C ASP A 90 -13.59 -14.08 -21.61
N ALA A 91 -14.12 -13.89 -20.40
CA ALA A 91 -15.57 -13.88 -20.14
C ALA A 91 -16.28 -12.73 -20.85
N VAL A 92 -15.67 -11.53 -20.90
CA VAL A 92 -16.24 -10.38 -21.63
C VAL A 92 -16.31 -10.67 -23.13
N PHE A 93 -15.24 -11.22 -23.72
CA PHE A 93 -15.22 -11.58 -25.14
C PHE A 93 -16.23 -12.69 -25.47
N ASN A 94 -16.41 -13.64 -24.56
CA ASN A 94 -17.40 -14.72 -24.69
C ASN A 94 -18.82 -14.30 -24.30
N ARG A 95 -19.04 -13.05 -23.85
CA ARG A 95 -20.32 -12.52 -23.36
C ARG A 95 -20.92 -13.34 -22.19
N ASP A 96 -20.05 -13.95 -21.38
CA ASP A 96 -20.46 -14.69 -20.19
C ASP A 96 -20.61 -13.75 -19.00
N TYR A 97 -21.80 -13.17 -18.87
CA TYR A 97 -22.11 -12.21 -17.80
C TYR A 97 -22.04 -12.82 -16.41
N ALA A 98 -22.35 -14.11 -16.28
CA ALA A 98 -22.32 -14.78 -14.97
C ALA A 98 -20.89 -14.85 -14.43
N VAL A 99 -19.93 -15.22 -15.27
CA VAL A 99 -18.50 -15.24 -14.91
C VAL A 99 -17.99 -13.83 -14.64
N VAL A 100 -18.35 -12.85 -15.47
CA VAL A 100 -17.96 -11.43 -15.25
C VAL A 100 -18.43 -10.94 -13.88
N GLN A 101 -19.70 -11.15 -13.54
CA GLN A 101 -20.23 -10.76 -12.23
C GLN A 101 -19.54 -11.48 -11.09
N GLY A 102 -19.30 -12.78 -11.20
CA GLY A 102 -18.61 -13.57 -10.21
C GLY A 102 -17.19 -13.06 -9.94
N VAL A 103 -16.41 -12.81 -10.99
CA VAL A 103 -15.06 -12.29 -10.85
C VAL A 103 -15.05 -10.89 -10.24
N VAL A 104 -15.97 -10.01 -10.65
CA VAL A 104 -16.08 -8.66 -10.07
C VAL A 104 -16.42 -8.71 -8.59
N LEU A 105 -17.36 -9.56 -8.17
CA LEU A 105 -17.71 -9.71 -6.76
C LEU A 105 -16.54 -10.23 -5.92
N VAL A 106 -15.82 -11.23 -6.42
CA VAL A 106 -14.65 -11.80 -5.71
C VAL A 106 -13.53 -10.77 -5.60
N THR A 107 -13.20 -10.10 -6.68
CA THR A 107 -12.13 -9.08 -6.68
C THR A 107 -12.48 -7.87 -5.81
N ALA A 108 -13.74 -7.41 -5.84
CA ALA A 108 -14.21 -6.34 -4.96
C ALA A 108 -14.14 -6.76 -3.48
N THR A 109 -14.53 -8.00 -3.14
CA THR A 109 -14.45 -8.51 -1.77
C THR A 109 -13.00 -8.58 -1.28
N ILE A 110 -12.08 -9.07 -2.12
CA ILE A 110 -10.65 -9.11 -1.81
C ILE A 110 -10.13 -7.68 -1.58
N TYR A 111 -10.48 -6.74 -2.46
CA TYR A 111 -10.03 -5.34 -2.36
C TYR A 111 -10.52 -4.68 -1.07
N ILE A 112 -11.80 -4.82 -0.74
CA ILE A 112 -12.38 -4.29 0.50
C ILE A 112 -11.69 -4.91 1.73
N THR A 113 -11.45 -6.22 1.71
CA THR A 113 -10.78 -6.92 2.82
C THR A 113 -9.34 -6.42 3.00
N LEU A 114 -8.59 -6.25 1.91
CA LEU A 114 -7.23 -5.72 1.97
C LEU A 114 -7.19 -4.29 2.50
N ASN A 115 -8.11 -3.42 2.07
CA ASN A 115 -8.21 -2.06 2.60
C ASN A 115 -8.54 -2.07 4.10
N LEU A 116 -9.48 -2.90 4.53
CA LEU A 116 -9.82 -3.03 5.96
C LEU A 116 -8.61 -3.48 6.78
N ILE A 117 -7.84 -4.45 6.30
CA ILE A 117 -6.61 -4.89 6.96
C ILE A 117 -5.58 -3.75 7.03
N ALA A 118 -5.44 -2.98 5.96
CA ALA A 118 -4.55 -1.83 5.92
C ALA A 118 -4.97 -0.74 6.92
N ASP A 119 -6.27 -0.45 7.03
CA ASP A 119 -6.80 0.52 8.01
C ASP A 119 -6.56 0.06 9.45
N ILE A 120 -6.75 -1.22 9.73
CA ILE A 120 -6.43 -1.81 11.04
C ILE A 120 -4.93 -1.69 11.31
N ALA A 121 -4.07 -2.02 10.36
CA ALA A 121 -2.62 -1.88 10.49
C ALA A 121 -2.22 -0.41 10.74
N TYR A 122 -2.88 0.53 10.08
CA TYR A 122 -2.68 1.97 10.27
C TYR A 122 -2.99 2.41 11.71
N ILE A 123 -4.12 1.97 12.26
CA ILE A 123 -4.52 2.26 13.66
C ILE A 123 -3.50 1.68 14.65
N LEU A 124 -3.01 0.46 14.40
CA LEU A 124 -2.01 -0.19 15.27
C LEU A 124 -0.66 0.52 15.27
N VAL A 125 -0.26 1.07 14.11
CA VAL A 125 1.01 1.83 13.98
C VAL A 125 0.89 3.21 14.60
N ASN A 126 -0.27 3.86 14.49
CA ASN A 126 -0.45 5.24 14.98
C ASN A 126 -1.74 5.42 15.80
N PRO A 127 -1.79 4.94 17.05
CA PRO A 127 -2.98 5.00 17.91
C PRO A 127 -3.40 6.43 18.31
N ARG A 128 -2.56 7.46 18.06
CA ARG A 128 -2.86 8.86 18.43
C ARG A 128 -3.95 9.50 17.59
N LEU A 129 -4.29 8.95 16.42
CA LEU A 129 -5.35 9.49 15.56
C LEU A 129 -6.74 9.24 16.13
N LEU A 130 -6.92 8.21 16.94
CA LEU A 130 -8.20 7.97 17.63
C LEU A 130 -8.57 9.09 18.63
N SER A 131 -7.59 9.82 19.16
CA SER A 131 -7.83 10.93 20.10
C SER A 131 -8.29 12.23 19.41
N LEU A 132 -8.12 12.36 18.09
CA LEU A 132 -8.54 13.53 17.31
C LEU A 132 -9.97 13.42 16.78
N ILE A 133 -10.58 12.24 16.81
CA ILE A 133 -11.97 12.01 16.35
C ILE A 133 -12.98 12.32 17.47
N HIS A 134 -12.51 12.52 18.70
CA HIS A 134 -13.37 12.83 19.86
C HIS A 134 -13.42 14.32 20.24
N ILE A 135 -13.11 15.26 19.31
CA ILE A 135 -13.33 16.69 19.53
C ILE A 135 -14.41 17.20 18.56
#